data_5f877c8acfa69662b1630cb04c0e371f
#
_entry.id   5f877c8acfa69662b1630cb04c0e371f
#
_cell.length_a   1.000
_cell.length_b   1.000
_cell.length_c   1.000
_cell.angle_alpha   90.00
_cell.angle_beta   90.00
_cell.angle_gamma   90.00
#
_symmetry.space_group_name_H-M   'P 1'
#
loop_
_entity.id
_entity.type
_entity.pdbx_description
1 polymer ?
#
loop_
_entity_poly.entity_id
_entity_poly.type
_entity_poly.pdbx_seq_one_letter_code
_entity_poly.pdbx_strand_id
1 'polypeptide(L)'
;MLNLLDVTVRYARQDPPVLDHLGLSARAGECVALVGPSGSGKTTLLRAINASVAIESGEVWVGDVRVSTARGRALREIRSRIAFIAQKHDLVDRLRVYQNVMAGALGRWSTARALRFLLWPKASEREEAREALDSVSLAHKLRNRTTELSGGEQQRVAIARALVQNPFVILADEPVASLDPDTAAHVLELLCNLARSRRITLLCSLHQPELARRYFDRILRIEKGRAVGVATPTATASVRKTAHAPC
;
A
#
# COMPACT_ATOMS: atom_id res chain seq x y z
N MET A 1 -1.87 14.34 2.43
CA MET A 1 -2.58 14.14 3.69
C MET A 1 -3.80 13.28 3.43
N LEU A 2 -4.09 12.32 4.31
CA LEU A 2 -5.29 11.47 4.26
C LEU A 2 -6.16 11.81 5.45
N ASN A 3 -7.46 12.04 5.23
CA ASN A 3 -8.43 12.30 6.29
C ASN A 3 -9.71 11.51 6.07
N LEU A 4 -10.16 10.86 7.13
CA LEU A 4 -11.45 10.20 7.23
C LEU A 4 -12.23 10.89 8.35
N LEU A 5 -13.43 11.32 8.07
CA LEU A 5 -14.30 12.02 9.00
C LEU A 5 -15.60 11.24 9.12
N ASP A 6 -15.79 10.61 10.27
CA ASP A 6 -17.05 9.96 10.66
C ASP A 6 -17.55 8.91 9.64
N VAL A 7 -16.64 8.07 9.13
CA VAL A 7 -16.90 7.15 8.03
C VAL A 7 -17.68 5.93 8.51
N THR A 8 -18.86 5.71 7.91
CA THR A 8 -19.69 4.53 8.11
C THR A 8 -19.81 3.75 6.81
N VAL A 9 -19.60 2.44 6.86
CA VAL A 9 -19.74 1.52 5.72
C VAL A 9 -20.62 0.34 6.12
N ARG A 10 -21.60 0.03 5.27
CA ARG A 10 -22.52 -1.09 5.41
C ARG A 10 -22.66 -1.78 4.05
N TYR A 11 -22.62 -3.11 4.01
CA TYR A 11 -22.77 -3.85 2.76
C TYR A 11 -24.24 -4.08 2.39
N ALA A 12 -25.10 -4.35 3.36
CA ALA A 12 -26.54 -4.42 3.16
C ALA A 12 -27.27 -3.58 4.21
N ARG A 13 -28.44 -3.00 3.85
CA ARG A 13 -29.18 -2.09 4.74
C ARG A 13 -29.59 -2.72 6.07
N GLN A 14 -29.75 -4.03 6.10
CA GLN A 14 -30.20 -4.78 7.28
C GLN A 14 -29.05 -5.25 8.18
N ASP A 15 -27.80 -5.21 7.67
CA ASP A 15 -26.62 -5.65 8.43
C ASP A 15 -26.12 -4.56 9.37
N PRO A 16 -25.45 -4.90 10.46
CA PRO A 16 -24.71 -3.92 11.25
C PRO A 16 -23.59 -3.27 10.40
N PRO A 17 -23.21 -2.02 10.68
CA PRO A 17 -22.12 -1.38 9.96
C PRO A 17 -20.81 -2.13 10.17
N VAL A 18 -20.05 -2.31 9.07
CA VAL A 18 -18.71 -2.91 9.12
C VAL A 18 -17.67 -1.85 9.52
N LEU A 19 -17.89 -0.59 9.15
CA LEU A 19 -17.22 0.57 9.74
C LEU A 19 -18.30 1.45 10.37
N ASP A 20 -18.05 1.91 11.58
CA ASP A 20 -19.02 2.63 12.39
C ASP A 20 -18.37 3.90 12.97
N HIS A 21 -18.72 5.05 12.37
CA HIS A 21 -18.23 6.37 12.77
C HIS A 21 -16.70 6.46 12.89
N LEU A 22 -15.97 5.86 11.95
CA LEU A 22 -14.51 5.76 12.00
C LEU A 22 -13.84 7.05 11.52
N GLY A 23 -13.00 7.64 12.39
CA GLY A 23 -12.16 8.78 12.08
C GLY A 23 -10.68 8.39 12.03
N LEU A 24 -9.94 8.93 11.06
CA LEU A 24 -8.50 8.75 10.91
C LEU A 24 -7.90 9.92 10.14
N SER A 25 -6.80 10.47 10.62
CA SER A 25 -5.96 11.37 9.84
C SER A 25 -4.56 10.81 9.73
N ALA A 26 -3.89 11.00 8.57
CA ALA A 26 -2.49 10.63 8.41
C ALA A 26 -1.76 11.66 7.54
N ARG A 27 -0.51 11.97 7.94
CA ARG A 27 0.34 12.95 7.27
C ARG A 27 1.09 12.32 6.10
N ALA A 28 1.60 13.15 5.19
CA ALA A 28 2.50 12.70 4.14
C ALA A 28 3.80 12.13 4.75
N GLY A 29 4.16 10.91 4.34
CA GLY A 29 5.31 10.18 4.88
C GLY A 29 5.04 9.43 6.19
N GLU A 30 3.83 9.53 6.77
CA GLU A 30 3.47 8.79 7.98
C GLU A 30 3.10 7.34 7.64
N CYS A 31 3.65 6.40 8.42
CA CYS A 31 3.33 4.97 8.34
C CYS A 31 2.39 4.59 9.49
N VAL A 32 1.16 4.23 9.16
CA VAL A 32 0.11 3.84 10.11
C VAL A 32 -0.19 2.36 9.98
N ALA A 33 -0.05 1.59 11.05
CA ALA A 33 -0.49 0.20 11.12
C ALA A 33 -1.94 0.12 11.59
N LEU A 34 -2.75 -0.69 10.89
CA LEU A 34 -4.10 -1.04 11.29
C LEU A 34 -4.06 -2.43 11.93
N VAL A 35 -4.37 -2.53 13.21
CA VAL A 35 -4.39 -3.80 13.94
C VAL A 35 -5.77 -4.11 14.49
N GLY A 36 -6.09 -5.38 14.62
CA GLY A 36 -7.37 -5.84 15.14
C GLY A 36 -7.68 -7.27 14.69
N PRO A 37 -8.68 -7.92 15.30
CA PRO A 37 -9.06 -9.28 14.94
C PRO A 37 -9.53 -9.39 13.47
N SER A 38 -9.59 -10.61 12.94
CA SER A 38 -10.22 -10.87 11.65
C SER A 38 -11.68 -10.38 11.67
N GLY A 39 -12.14 -9.78 10.57
CA GLY A 39 -13.49 -9.20 10.48
C GLY A 39 -13.68 -7.87 11.20
N SER A 40 -12.65 -7.26 11.80
CA SER A 40 -12.79 -5.97 12.50
C SER A 40 -13.04 -4.77 11.59
N GLY A 41 -12.91 -4.91 10.26
CA GLY A 41 -13.12 -3.83 9.28
C GLY A 41 -11.86 -3.28 8.62
N LYS A 42 -10.64 -3.80 8.90
CA LYS A 42 -9.36 -3.31 8.34
C LYS A 42 -9.37 -3.24 6.82
N THR A 43 -9.67 -4.36 6.15
CA THR A 43 -9.76 -4.44 4.68
C THR A 43 -10.86 -3.51 4.14
N THR A 44 -12.00 -3.41 4.83
CA THR A 44 -13.10 -2.51 4.44
C THR A 44 -12.67 -1.05 4.53
N LEU A 45 -11.89 -0.68 5.55
CA LEU A 45 -11.32 0.66 5.67
C LEU A 45 -10.39 0.99 4.49
N LEU A 46 -9.46 0.09 4.15
CA LEU A 46 -8.58 0.28 3.00
C LEU A 46 -9.40 0.40 1.69
N ARG A 47 -10.43 -0.42 1.51
CA ARG A 47 -11.33 -0.37 0.35
C ARG A 47 -12.18 0.90 0.30
N ALA A 48 -12.60 1.44 1.44
CA ALA A 48 -13.32 2.70 1.51
C ALA A 48 -12.42 3.88 1.07
N ILE A 49 -11.15 3.90 1.50
CA ILE A 49 -10.17 4.91 1.08
C ILE A 49 -9.93 4.85 -0.43
N ASN A 50 -9.85 3.66 -1.02
CA ASN A 50 -9.69 3.47 -2.47
C ASN A 50 -11.03 3.60 -3.24
N ALA A 51 -12.13 3.99 -2.58
CA ALA A 51 -13.48 4.04 -3.15
C ALA A 51 -13.93 2.73 -3.84
N SER A 52 -13.41 1.57 -3.40
CA SER A 52 -13.82 0.25 -3.91
C SER A 52 -15.09 -0.27 -3.24
N VAL A 53 -15.50 0.34 -2.13
CA VAL A 53 -16.79 0.14 -1.46
C VAL A 53 -17.50 1.46 -1.28
N ALA A 54 -18.84 1.43 -1.30
CA ALA A 54 -19.65 2.61 -1.05
C ALA A 54 -19.58 3.00 0.42
N ILE A 55 -19.49 4.31 0.70
CA ILE A 55 -19.58 4.89 2.03
C ILE A 55 -21.04 5.29 2.25
N GLU A 56 -21.64 4.88 3.37
CA GLU A 56 -23.01 5.22 3.76
C GLU A 56 -23.08 6.67 4.27
N SER A 57 -22.15 7.05 5.14
CA SER A 57 -22.01 8.41 5.67
C SER A 57 -20.55 8.76 5.94
N GLY A 58 -20.28 10.05 6.14
CA GLY A 58 -18.95 10.57 6.40
C GLY A 58 -18.17 10.94 5.14
N GLU A 59 -16.90 11.25 5.33
CA GLU A 59 -16.05 11.77 4.26
C GLU A 59 -14.67 11.12 4.26
N VAL A 60 -14.15 10.86 3.06
CA VAL A 60 -12.78 10.43 2.82
C VAL A 60 -12.10 11.44 1.89
N TRP A 61 -10.96 11.97 2.35
CA TRP A 61 -10.16 12.94 1.62
C TRP A 61 -8.74 12.43 1.40
N VAL A 62 -8.25 12.53 0.16
CA VAL A 62 -6.85 12.27 -0.19
C VAL A 62 -6.30 13.53 -0.87
N GLY A 63 -5.35 14.19 -0.18
CA GLY A 63 -4.98 15.56 -0.54
C GLY A 63 -6.19 16.47 -0.42
N ASP A 64 -6.49 17.20 -1.50
CA ASP A 64 -7.61 18.14 -1.60
C ASP A 64 -8.84 17.53 -2.28
N VAL A 65 -8.81 16.23 -2.59
CA VAL A 65 -9.90 15.55 -3.30
C VAL A 65 -10.73 14.70 -2.34
N ARG A 66 -12.04 14.96 -2.34
CA ARG A 66 -13.03 14.15 -1.60
C ARG A 66 -13.33 12.88 -2.40
N VAL A 67 -12.77 11.77 -1.95
CA VAL A 67 -12.88 10.45 -2.58
C VAL A 67 -14.30 9.90 -2.50
N SER A 68 -14.99 10.12 -1.37
CA SER A 68 -16.34 9.59 -1.10
C SER A 68 -17.41 10.05 -2.12
N THR A 69 -17.21 11.19 -2.76
CA THR A 69 -18.14 11.73 -3.77
C THR A 69 -17.59 11.72 -5.20
N ALA A 70 -16.32 11.38 -5.39
CA ALA A 70 -15.69 11.37 -6.71
C ALA A 70 -16.35 10.34 -7.64
N ARG A 71 -16.57 10.70 -8.89
CA ARG A 71 -17.16 9.84 -9.93
C ARG A 71 -16.41 10.03 -11.26
N GLY A 72 -16.56 9.08 -12.15
CA GLY A 72 -16.06 9.18 -13.52
C GLY A 72 -14.56 9.47 -13.59
N ARG A 73 -14.19 10.57 -14.28
CA ARG A 73 -12.80 10.98 -14.49
C ARG A 73 -12.08 11.32 -13.17
N ALA A 74 -12.74 12.06 -12.27
CA ALA A 74 -12.16 12.44 -10.98
C ALA A 74 -11.84 11.21 -10.12
N LEU A 75 -12.72 10.20 -10.10
CA LEU A 75 -12.47 8.94 -9.40
C LEU A 75 -11.28 8.16 -9.99
N ARG A 76 -11.15 8.14 -11.32
CA ARG A 76 -10.02 7.51 -11.99
C ARG A 76 -8.71 8.21 -11.64
N GLU A 77 -8.71 9.53 -11.65
CA GLU A 77 -7.54 10.33 -11.32
C GLU A 77 -7.09 10.11 -9.88
N ILE A 78 -8.01 10.16 -8.90
CA ILE A 78 -7.64 9.92 -7.51
C ILE A 78 -7.15 8.48 -7.28
N ARG A 79 -7.81 7.48 -7.88
CA ARG A 79 -7.37 6.09 -7.80
C ARG A 79 -5.98 5.86 -8.40
N SER A 80 -5.60 6.62 -9.43
CA SER A 80 -4.25 6.55 -9.99
C SER A 80 -3.17 7.06 -9.03
N ARG A 81 -3.56 7.75 -7.95
CA ARG A 81 -2.67 8.27 -6.90
C ARG A 81 -2.78 7.52 -5.57
N ILE A 82 -3.60 6.46 -5.54
CA ILE A 82 -3.74 5.55 -4.38
C ILE A 82 -3.30 4.17 -4.84
N ALA A 83 -2.12 3.72 -4.41
CA ALA A 83 -1.67 2.38 -4.70
C ALA A 83 -2.24 1.38 -3.69
N PHE A 84 -2.62 0.20 -4.18
CA PHE A 84 -3.13 -0.89 -3.34
C PHE A 84 -2.23 -2.11 -3.48
N ILE A 85 -1.73 -2.61 -2.35
CA ILE A 85 -0.95 -3.84 -2.24
C ILE A 85 -1.83 -4.86 -1.53
N ALA A 86 -2.30 -5.87 -2.27
CA ALA A 86 -3.17 -6.91 -1.74
C ALA A 86 -2.38 -8.01 -1.03
N GLN A 87 -3.06 -8.78 -0.19
CA GLN A 87 -2.51 -9.94 0.53
C GLN A 87 -1.95 -11.01 -0.43
N LYS A 88 -2.65 -11.29 -1.54
CA LYS A 88 -2.11 -12.06 -2.67
C LYS A 88 -1.50 -11.03 -3.62
N HIS A 89 -0.24 -11.17 -3.95
CA HIS A 89 0.56 -10.16 -4.69
C HIS A 89 -0.10 -9.63 -5.98
N ASP A 90 -1.17 -10.27 -6.48
CA ASP A 90 -1.92 -9.92 -7.69
C ASP A 90 -0.99 -9.68 -8.90
N LEU A 91 0.11 -10.43 -8.95
CA LEU A 91 1.01 -10.42 -10.09
C LEU A 91 0.48 -11.39 -11.17
N VAL A 92 0.64 -10.99 -12.41
CA VAL A 92 0.25 -11.84 -13.55
C VAL A 92 1.39 -12.78 -13.86
N ASP A 93 1.21 -14.07 -13.60
CA ASP A 93 2.25 -15.12 -13.70
C ASP A 93 2.92 -15.21 -15.07
N ARG A 94 2.14 -15.01 -16.13
CA ARG A 94 2.64 -15.10 -17.53
C ARG A 94 3.45 -13.89 -17.97
N LEU A 95 3.39 -12.78 -17.23
CA LEU A 95 4.12 -11.56 -17.55
C LEU A 95 5.52 -11.58 -16.93
N ARG A 96 6.43 -10.85 -17.56
CA ARG A 96 7.74 -10.58 -17.01
C ARG A 96 7.63 -9.57 -15.85
N VAL A 97 8.64 -9.56 -14.99
CA VAL A 97 8.71 -8.67 -13.83
C VAL A 97 8.51 -7.20 -14.23
N TYR A 98 9.22 -6.70 -15.26
CA TYR A 98 9.05 -5.32 -15.71
C TYR A 98 7.65 -5.00 -16.19
N GLN A 99 6.94 -5.95 -16.80
CA GLN A 99 5.56 -5.76 -17.25
C GLN A 99 4.59 -5.67 -16.07
N ASN A 100 4.80 -6.52 -15.04
CA ASN A 100 4.04 -6.45 -13.79
C ASN A 100 4.27 -5.12 -13.06
N VAL A 101 5.51 -4.64 -12.99
CA VAL A 101 5.84 -3.35 -12.39
C VAL A 101 5.16 -2.22 -13.14
N MET A 102 5.28 -2.18 -14.47
CA MET A 102 4.69 -1.13 -15.31
C MET A 102 3.16 -1.18 -15.38
N ALA A 103 2.53 -2.28 -14.98
CA ALA A 103 1.08 -2.31 -14.80
C ALA A 103 0.59 -1.25 -13.80
N GLY A 104 1.43 -0.83 -12.83
CA GLY A 104 1.17 0.30 -11.95
C GLY A 104 0.97 1.64 -12.68
N ALA A 105 1.58 1.81 -13.85
CA ALA A 105 1.43 3.03 -14.66
C ALA A 105 0.13 3.10 -15.47
N LEU A 106 -0.62 1.99 -15.60
CA LEU A 106 -1.80 1.93 -16.47
C LEU A 106 -2.89 2.92 -16.08
N GLY A 107 -3.03 3.23 -14.78
CA GLY A 107 -4.01 4.21 -14.30
C GLY A 107 -3.77 5.65 -14.79
N ARG A 108 -2.52 5.99 -15.13
CA ARG A 108 -2.10 7.31 -15.61
C ARG A 108 -1.82 7.37 -17.11
N TRP A 109 -1.88 6.22 -17.81
CA TRP A 109 -1.66 6.14 -19.24
C TRP A 109 -2.96 6.24 -20.03
N SER A 110 -2.86 6.74 -21.29
CA SER A 110 -3.93 6.57 -22.24
C SER A 110 -4.02 5.11 -22.72
N THR A 111 -5.20 4.70 -23.16
CA THR A 111 -5.44 3.33 -23.68
C THR A 111 -4.47 3.00 -24.82
N ALA A 112 -4.23 3.96 -25.74
CA ALA A 112 -3.28 3.80 -26.84
C ALA A 112 -1.83 3.54 -26.34
N ARG A 113 -1.38 4.26 -25.28
CA ARG A 113 -0.06 4.03 -24.68
C ARG A 113 0.02 2.67 -24.00
N ALA A 114 -1.03 2.27 -23.27
CA ALA A 114 -1.08 0.99 -22.59
C ALA A 114 -1.02 -0.18 -23.61
N LEU A 115 -1.79 -0.11 -24.71
CA LEU A 115 -1.77 -1.12 -25.76
C LEU A 115 -0.42 -1.19 -26.47
N ARG A 116 0.15 -0.03 -26.81
CA ARG A 116 1.49 0.03 -27.40
C ARG A 116 2.54 -0.60 -26.47
N PHE A 117 2.51 -0.29 -25.17
CA PHE A 117 3.45 -0.87 -24.19
C PHE A 117 3.37 -2.39 -24.18
N LEU A 118 2.17 -2.96 -24.27
CA LEU A 118 1.98 -4.42 -24.28
C LEU A 118 2.67 -5.06 -25.48
N LEU A 119 2.64 -4.43 -26.64
CA LEU A 119 3.20 -4.95 -27.89
C LEU A 119 4.66 -4.54 -28.12
N TRP A 120 4.99 -3.27 -27.86
CA TRP A 120 6.31 -2.68 -28.11
C TRP A 120 6.72 -1.73 -26.97
N PRO A 121 7.20 -2.27 -25.83
CA PRO A 121 7.67 -1.45 -24.72
C PRO A 121 8.93 -0.65 -25.11
N LYS A 122 8.90 0.66 -24.85
CA LYS A 122 10.04 1.55 -25.09
C LYS A 122 11.17 1.30 -24.07
N ALA A 123 12.40 1.69 -24.44
CA ALA A 123 13.55 1.62 -23.55
C ALA A 123 13.34 2.44 -22.26
N SER A 124 12.74 3.65 -22.37
CA SER A 124 12.41 4.49 -21.21
C SER A 124 11.44 3.86 -20.22
N GLU A 125 10.48 3.05 -20.70
CA GLU A 125 9.54 2.34 -19.84
C GLU A 125 10.17 1.16 -19.11
N ARG A 126 11.14 0.50 -19.76
CA ARG A 126 11.95 -0.54 -19.10
C ARG A 126 12.89 0.07 -18.07
N GLU A 127 13.42 1.25 -18.35
CA GLU A 127 14.28 1.97 -17.41
C GLU A 127 13.48 2.44 -16.18
N GLU A 128 12.27 2.98 -16.36
CA GLU A 128 11.36 3.31 -15.26
C GLU A 128 11.06 2.08 -14.38
N ALA A 129 10.84 0.92 -15.01
CA ALA A 129 10.66 -0.33 -14.28
C ALA A 129 11.94 -0.77 -13.55
N ARG A 130 13.12 -0.58 -14.16
CA ARG A 130 14.41 -0.91 -13.55
C ARG A 130 14.68 -0.07 -12.31
N GLU A 131 14.45 1.25 -12.37
CA GLU A 131 14.59 2.16 -11.24
C GLU A 131 13.65 1.80 -10.08
N ALA A 132 12.40 1.45 -10.39
CA ALA A 132 11.45 1.00 -9.37
C ALA A 132 11.91 -0.32 -8.74
N LEU A 133 12.42 -1.27 -9.52
CA LEU A 133 12.96 -2.54 -9.04
C LEU A 133 14.26 -2.35 -8.24
N ASP A 134 15.09 -1.38 -8.62
CA ASP A 134 16.30 -1.04 -7.88
C ASP A 134 15.97 -0.55 -6.47
N SER A 135 14.92 0.27 -6.34
CA SER A 135 14.41 0.73 -5.03
C SER A 135 14.02 -0.42 -4.07
N VAL A 136 13.78 -1.62 -4.61
CA VAL A 136 13.44 -2.84 -3.84
C VAL A 136 14.51 -3.94 -3.98
N SER A 137 15.71 -3.60 -4.48
CA SER A 137 16.86 -4.50 -4.68
C SER A 137 16.58 -5.68 -5.61
N LEU A 138 15.77 -5.46 -6.66
CA LEU A 138 15.39 -6.48 -7.65
C LEU A 138 15.66 -6.08 -9.11
N ALA A 139 16.51 -5.07 -9.38
CA ALA A 139 16.82 -4.64 -10.73
C ALA A 139 17.36 -5.78 -11.61
N HIS A 140 18.12 -6.73 -11.03
CA HIS A 140 18.66 -7.90 -11.70
C HIS A 140 17.60 -8.90 -12.18
N LYS A 141 16.37 -8.84 -11.61
CA LYS A 141 15.23 -9.71 -11.97
C LYS A 141 14.31 -9.11 -13.04
N LEU A 142 14.63 -7.95 -13.62
CA LEU A 142 13.81 -7.20 -14.57
C LEU A 142 13.17 -8.08 -15.67
N ARG A 143 13.92 -9.04 -16.21
CA ARG A 143 13.51 -9.88 -17.34
C ARG A 143 12.96 -11.23 -16.94
N ASN A 144 13.05 -11.61 -15.66
CA ASN A 144 12.53 -12.88 -15.15
C ASN A 144 11.01 -12.95 -15.28
N ARG A 145 10.46 -14.16 -15.25
CA ARG A 145 9.03 -14.38 -15.05
C ARG A 145 8.70 -14.28 -13.57
N THR A 146 7.48 -13.84 -13.25
CA THR A 146 7.05 -13.74 -11.84
C THR A 146 6.99 -15.09 -11.14
N THR A 147 6.75 -16.18 -11.89
CA THR A 147 6.76 -17.55 -11.36
C THR A 147 8.14 -18.06 -10.91
N GLU A 148 9.22 -17.38 -11.33
CA GLU A 148 10.61 -17.71 -10.94
C GLU A 148 11.03 -17.01 -9.64
N LEU A 149 10.15 -16.21 -9.04
CA LEU A 149 10.41 -15.41 -7.86
C LEU A 149 9.93 -16.11 -6.59
N SER A 150 10.69 -15.96 -5.50
CA SER A 150 10.23 -16.30 -4.16
C SER A 150 9.06 -15.41 -3.73
N GLY A 151 8.29 -15.82 -2.71
CA GLY A 151 7.18 -15.03 -2.18
C GLY A 151 7.60 -13.62 -1.74
N GLY A 152 8.74 -13.48 -1.07
CA GLY A 152 9.28 -12.18 -0.69
C GLY A 152 9.73 -11.33 -1.88
N GLU A 153 10.29 -11.94 -2.95
CA GLU A 153 10.60 -11.23 -4.19
C GLU A 153 9.33 -10.78 -4.90
N GLN A 154 8.30 -11.62 -4.97
CA GLN A 154 6.99 -11.25 -5.54
C GLN A 154 6.37 -10.07 -4.78
N GLN A 155 6.46 -10.06 -3.46
CA GLN A 155 5.99 -8.94 -2.64
C GLN A 155 6.77 -7.66 -2.95
N ARG A 156 8.08 -7.72 -3.08
CA ARG A 156 8.89 -6.55 -3.48
C ARG A 156 8.56 -6.07 -4.90
N VAL A 157 8.23 -6.96 -5.83
CA VAL A 157 7.71 -6.57 -7.16
C VAL A 157 6.36 -5.85 -7.04
N ALA A 158 5.46 -6.31 -6.16
CA ALA A 158 4.20 -5.60 -5.90
C ALA A 158 4.41 -4.20 -5.30
N ILE A 159 5.42 -4.03 -4.44
CA ILE A 159 5.83 -2.71 -3.93
C ILE A 159 6.38 -1.85 -5.07
N ALA A 160 7.28 -2.37 -5.92
CA ALA A 160 7.79 -1.64 -7.08
C ALA A 160 6.66 -1.19 -8.03
N ARG A 161 5.66 -2.06 -8.29
CA ARG A 161 4.45 -1.71 -9.04
C ARG A 161 3.67 -0.56 -8.41
N ALA A 162 3.54 -0.57 -7.07
CA ALA A 162 2.90 0.52 -6.35
C ALA A 162 3.67 1.85 -6.49
N LEU A 163 5.01 1.80 -6.45
CA LEU A 163 5.86 3.00 -6.59
C LEU A 163 5.81 3.62 -7.99
N VAL A 164 5.76 2.81 -9.06
CA VAL A 164 5.60 3.30 -10.45
C VAL A 164 4.30 4.06 -10.64
N GLN A 165 3.28 3.77 -9.86
CA GLN A 165 2.03 4.55 -9.87
C GLN A 165 2.22 6.00 -9.42
N ASN A 166 3.35 6.32 -8.75
CA ASN A 166 3.64 7.62 -8.12
C ASN A 166 2.52 8.07 -7.15
N PRO A 167 2.22 7.25 -6.13
CA PRO A 167 1.05 7.44 -5.29
C PRO A 167 1.28 8.50 -4.21
N PHE A 168 0.19 9.12 -3.73
CA PHE A 168 0.17 9.88 -2.48
C PHE A 168 -0.05 8.99 -1.25
N VAL A 169 -0.78 7.89 -1.47
CA VAL A 169 -1.15 6.93 -0.42
C VAL A 169 -0.89 5.51 -0.92
N ILE A 170 -0.23 4.71 -0.11
CA ILE A 170 -0.15 3.25 -0.27
C ILE A 170 -1.04 2.60 0.78
N LEU A 171 -1.94 1.75 0.32
CA LEU A 171 -2.80 0.91 1.12
C LEU A 171 -2.31 -0.53 1.00
N ALA A 172 -1.81 -1.12 2.07
CA ALA A 172 -1.30 -2.47 2.08
C ALA A 172 -2.18 -3.37 2.97
N ASP A 173 -2.82 -4.36 2.36
CA ASP A 173 -3.71 -5.28 3.08
C ASP A 173 -2.96 -6.59 3.35
N GLU A 174 -2.49 -6.75 4.58
CA GLU A 174 -1.73 -7.91 5.07
C GLU A 174 -0.54 -8.31 4.15
N PRO A 175 0.34 -7.36 3.79
CA PRO A 175 1.33 -7.57 2.74
C PRO A 175 2.38 -8.63 3.05
N VAL A 176 2.44 -9.12 4.28
CA VAL A 176 3.46 -10.08 4.74
C VAL A 176 2.88 -11.34 5.36
N ALA A 177 1.56 -11.56 5.24
CA ALA A 177 0.88 -12.67 5.93
C ALA A 177 1.37 -14.08 5.52
N SER A 178 1.91 -14.24 4.31
CA SER A 178 2.39 -15.53 3.78
C SER A 178 3.91 -15.66 3.76
N LEU A 179 4.64 -14.73 4.39
CA LEU A 179 6.10 -14.71 4.41
C LEU A 179 6.62 -15.24 5.75
N ASP A 180 7.82 -15.81 5.72
CA ASP A 180 8.55 -16.14 6.95
C ASP A 180 8.89 -14.85 7.74
N PRO A 181 9.14 -14.95 9.05
CA PRO A 181 9.31 -13.80 9.93
C PRO A 181 10.41 -12.83 9.50
N ASP A 182 11.55 -13.36 9.02
CA ASP A 182 12.71 -12.54 8.64
C ASP A 182 12.42 -11.79 7.33
N THR A 183 11.86 -12.47 6.34
CA THR A 183 11.43 -11.86 5.08
C THR A 183 10.32 -10.82 5.33
N ALA A 184 9.36 -11.12 6.20
CA ALA A 184 8.29 -10.19 6.58
C ALA A 184 8.85 -8.91 7.20
N ALA A 185 9.81 -9.04 8.12
CA ALA A 185 10.49 -7.91 8.75
C ALA A 185 11.20 -7.02 7.72
N HIS A 186 11.99 -7.60 6.81
CA HIS A 186 12.68 -6.87 5.75
C HIS A 186 11.73 -6.17 4.79
N VAL A 187 10.63 -6.82 4.39
CA VAL A 187 9.62 -6.21 3.49
C VAL A 187 8.92 -5.03 4.15
N LEU A 188 8.56 -5.12 5.44
CA LEU A 188 7.93 -4.01 6.15
C LEU A 188 8.90 -2.85 6.36
N GLU A 189 10.14 -3.11 6.72
CA GLU A 189 11.18 -2.09 6.86
C GLU A 189 11.40 -1.35 5.55
N LEU A 190 11.56 -2.09 4.45
CA LEU A 190 11.69 -1.54 3.10
C LEU A 190 10.49 -0.65 2.74
N LEU A 191 9.26 -1.15 2.93
CA LEU A 191 8.04 -0.43 2.60
C LEU A 191 7.90 0.86 3.40
N CYS A 192 8.16 0.82 4.71
CA CYS A 192 8.12 2.01 5.57
C CYS A 192 9.21 3.03 5.20
N ASN A 193 10.44 2.58 4.92
CA ASN A 193 11.53 3.45 4.52
C ASN A 193 11.24 4.15 3.18
N LEU A 194 10.69 3.42 2.20
CA LEU A 194 10.26 3.99 0.92
C LEU A 194 9.12 5.00 1.09
N ALA A 195 8.14 4.69 1.94
CA ALA A 195 7.03 5.61 2.22
C ALA A 195 7.53 6.92 2.83
N ARG A 196 8.41 6.85 3.83
CA ARG A 196 9.00 8.03 4.49
C ARG A 196 9.86 8.85 3.53
N SER A 197 10.80 8.22 2.81
CA SER A 197 11.73 8.89 1.90
C SER A 197 11.03 9.60 0.74
N ARG A 198 9.94 9.02 0.24
CA ARG A 198 9.13 9.58 -0.86
C ARG A 198 7.94 10.41 -0.38
N ARG A 199 7.78 10.60 0.94
CA ARG A 199 6.67 11.33 1.57
C ARG A 199 5.28 10.76 1.20
N ILE A 200 5.20 9.44 1.04
CA ILE A 200 3.96 8.72 0.75
C ILE A 200 3.30 8.32 2.08
N THR A 201 2.01 8.57 2.24
CA THR A 201 1.27 8.05 3.41
C THR A 201 1.07 6.55 3.26
N LEU A 202 1.47 5.76 4.25
CA LEU A 202 1.30 4.31 4.26
C LEU A 202 0.25 3.90 5.30
N LEU A 203 -0.79 3.20 4.87
CA LEU A 203 -1.69 2.45 5.75
C LEU A 203 -1.49 0.96 5.49
N CYS A 204 -1.18 0.21 6.53
CA CYS A 204 -0.90 -1.21 6.42
C CYS A 204 -1.70 -2.01 7.46
N SER A 205 -2.53 -2.95 7.01
CA SER A 205 -3.18 -3.89 7.92
C SER A 205 -2.20 -5.00 8.32
N LEU A 206 -2.16 -5.31 9.61
CA LEU A 206 -1.28 -6.34 10.19
C LEU A 206 -2.03 -7.16 11.24
N HIS A 207 -1.69 -8.46 11.31
CA HIS A 207 -2.13 -9.34 12.39
C HIS A 207 -1.19 -9.36 13.58
N GLN A 208 0.10 -9.03 13.37
CA GLN A 208 1.15 -9.11 14.37
C GLN A 208 1.42 -7.72 14.97
N PRO A 209 0.96 -7.43 16.20
CA PRO A 209 1.16 -6.13 16.85
C PRO A 209 2.64 -5.78 17.08
N GLU A 210 3.50 -6.78 17.21
CA GLU A 210 4.94 -6.61 17.43
C GLU A 210 5.61 -5.96 16.21
N LEU A 211 5.26 -6.40 15.00
CA LEU A 211 5.74 -5.79 13.76
C LEU A 211 5.22 -4.36 13.60
N ALA A 212 3.97 -4.12 13.99
CA ALA A 212 3.40 -2.78 13.98
C ALA A 212 4.18 -1.83 14.91
N ARG A 213 4.51 -2.26 16.14
CA ARG A 213 5.29 -1.45 17.10
C ARG A 213 6.70 -1.17 16.62
N ARG A 214 7.31 -2.08 15.88
CA ARG A 214 8.71 -1.99 15.44
C ARG A 214 8.91 -1.06 14.25
N TYR A 215 7.99 -1.04 13.27
CA TYR A 215 8.21 -0.39 11.98
C TYR A 215 7.35 0.85 11.73
N PHE A 216 6.20 0.98 12.39
CA PHE A 216 5.22 2.01 12.10
C PHE A 216 5.28 3.17 13.09
N ASP A 217 4.92 4.37 12.63
CA ASP A 217 4.94 5.59 13.44
C ASP A 217 3.72 5.66 14.37
N ARG A 218 2.62 5.00 13.97
CA ARG A 218 1.37 4.98 14.72
C ARG A 218 0.60 3.68 14.46
N ILE A 219 -0.09 3.23 15.49
CA ILE A 219 -0.95 2.04 15.45
C ILE A 219 -2.37 2.46 15.71
N LEU A 220 -3.28 2.16 14.78
CA LEU A 220 -4.72 2.28 14.94
C LEU A 220 -5.31 0.91 15.22
N ARG A 221 -5.88 0.73 16.39
CA ARG A 221 -6.60 -0.50 16.74
C ARG A 221 -8.05 -0.38 16.32
N ILE A 222 -8.52 -1.36 15.54
CA ILE A 222 -9.90 -1.42 15.04
C ILE A 222 -10.59 -2.64 15.66
N GLU A 223 -11.74 -2.41 16.30
CA GLU A 223 -12.61 -3.45 16.83
C GLU A 223 -14.04 -3.14 16.46
N LYS A 224 -14.73 -4.15 15.89
CA LYS A 224 -16.16 -4.02 15.48
C LYS A 224 -16.43 -2.74 14.67
N GLY A 225 -15.53 -2.43 13.74
CA GLY A 225 -15.67 -1.27 12.84
C GLY A 225 -15.31 0.10 13.45
N ARG A 226 -14.92 0.16 14.71
CA ARG A 226 -14.56 1.41 15.40
C ARG A 226 -13.08 1.48 15.73
N ALA A 227 -12.54 2.69 15.75
CA ALA A 227 -11.21 2.95 16.28
C ALA A 227 -11.26 2.95 17.82
N VAL A 228 -10.63 1.96 18.46
CA VAL A 228 -10.67 1.80 19.93
C VAL A 228 -9.39 2.27 20.63
N GLY A 229 -8.39 2.74 19.89
CA GLY A 229 -7.15 3.28 20.45
C GLY A 229 -6.17 3.70 19.37
N VAL A 230 -5.40 4.74 19.67
CA VAL A 230 -4.26 5.19 18.88
C VAL A 230 -3.04 5.10 19.78
N ALA A 231 -2.11 4.21 19.47
CA ALA A 231 -0.83 4.12 20.16
C ALA A 231 0.27 4.68 19.25
N THR A 232 1.06 5.61 19.78
CA THR A 232 2.34 5.99 19.18
C THR A 232 3.37 5.02 19.76
N PRO A 233 4.09 4.22 18.96
CA PRO A 233 5.15 3.39 19.48
C PRO A 233 6.17 4.28 20.20
N THR A 234 6.46 3.95 21.45
CA THR A 234 7.55 4.60 22.16
C THR A 234 8.83 4.27 21.39
N ALA A 235 9.58 5.28 20.99
CA ALA A 235 10.84 5.12 20.27
C ALA A 235 11.78 4.21 21.09
N THR A 236 11.82 2.94 20.74
CA THR A 236 12.78 2.01 21.34
C THR A 236 14.09 2.20 20.59
N ALA A 237 15.03 2.86 21.29
CA ALA A 237 16.48 2.90 21.11
C ALA A 237 17.02 2.63 19.69
N SER A 238 17.62 3.67 19.13
CA SER A 238 18.60 3.64 18.05
C SER A 238 19.37 2.32 17.96
N VAL A 239 19.20 1.62 16.84
CA VAL A 239 20.20 0.64 16.39
C VAL A 239 21.51 1.41 16.20
N ARG A 240 22.43 1.28 17.15
CA ARG A 240 23.81 1.74 17.05
C ARG A 240 24.40 1.14 15.77
N LYS A 241 24.71 1.99 14.80
CA LYS A 241 25.65 1.68 13.73
C LYS A 241 26.95 1.23 14.41
N THR A 242 27.26 -0.05 14.34
CA THR A 242 28.63 -0.53 14.52
C THR A 242 29.43 -0.03 13.35
N ALA A 243 30.14 1.06 13.56
CA ALA A 243 31.20 1.48 12.68
C ALA A 243 32.28 0.40 12.68
N HIS A 244 32.45 -0.29 11.55
CA HIS A 244 33.68 -1.02 11.30
C HIS A 244 34.76 0.03 11.05
N ALA A 245 35.69 0.14 11.97
CA ALA A 245 36.97 0.81 11.76
C ALA A 245 37.81 -0.02 10.79
N PRO A 246 38.49 0.60 9.83
CA PRO A 246 39.49 -0.11 9.01
C PRO A 246 40.78 -0.28 9.80
N CYS A 247 41.31 -1.50 9.78
CA CYS A 247 42.73 -1.75 9.91
C CYS A 247 43.37 -1.78 8.54
#